data_6128cac09f18472898e84dff1bd131ef
#
_entry.id   6128cac09f18472898e84dff1bd131ef
#
_cell.length_a   1.000
_cell.length_b   1.000
_cell.length_c   1.000
_cell.angle_alpha   90.00
_cell.angle_beta   90.00
_cell.angle_gamma   90.00
#
_symmetry.space_group_name_H-M   'P 1'
#
loop_
_entity.id
_entity.type
_entity.pdbx_description
1 polymer ?
#
loop_
_entity_poly.entity_id
_entity_poly.type
_entity_poly.pdbx_seq_one_letter_code
_entity_poly.pdbx_strand_id
1 'polypeptide(L)'
;DIEIEDIAHGLAFVARWNGQTRGDFPYSVAEHSILVEELFSRMNPKAPAKWQLAALLHDAPEYVIGDMISPVKAAVGPGYGELDDRLMAAIHLRFGLPHKVPANIKKAIKKADKVSAWLEATQIAGFSMAEADRFFGHPDEGLIEGQTIAPRPPVDVRHDFVARHNALLALV
;
A
#
# COMPACT_ATOMS: atom_id res chain seq x y z
N ASP A 1 14.90 11.45 -12.23
CA ASP A 1 15.46 10.65 -11.12
C ASP A 1 14.34 10.20 -10.21
N ILE A 2 14.55 9.06 -9.54
CA ILE A 2 13.56 8.49 -8.60
C ILE A 2 14.17 8.62 -7.20
N GLU A 3 13.53 9.44 -6.35
CA GLU A 3 13.96 9.67 -4.98
C GLU A 3 12.86 9.28 -4.00
N ILE A 4 13.27 8.72 -2.85
CA ILE A 4 12.29 8.22 -1.87
C ILE A 4 11.47 9.34 -1.25
N GLU A 5 12.07 10.52 -1.12
CA GLU A 5 11.40 11.71 -0.60
C GLU A 5 10.25 12.15 -1.50
N ASP A 6 10.41 12.08 -2.81
CA ASP A 6 9.35 12.41 -3.79
C ASP A 6 8.24 11.38 -3.77
N ILE A 7 8.59 10.09 -3.71
CA ILE A 7 7.62 9.00 -3.56
C ILE A 7 6.81 9.19 -2.28
N ALA A 8 7.48 9.35 -1.15
CA ALA A 8 6.84 9.51 0.15
C ALA A 8 5.92 10.74 0.19
N HIS A 9 6.38 11.86 -0.37
CA HIS A 9 5.57 13.07 -0.46
C HIS A 9 4.32 12.83 -1.31
N GLY A 10 4.48 12.33 -2.52
CA GLY A 10 3.35 12.04 -3.40
C GLY A 10 2.35 11.09 -2.77
N LEU A 11 2.80 9.96 -2.25
CA LEU A 11 1.92 8.97 -1.62
C LEU A 11 1.21 9.49 -0.35
N ALA A 12 1.87 10.35 0.43
CA ALA A 12 1.26 10.93 1.64
C ALA A 12 0.16 11.95 1.32
N PHE A 13 0.17 12.55 0.14
CA PHE A 13 -0.83 13.52 -0.31
C PHE A 13 -1.84 12.95 -1.33
N VAL A 14 -1.77 11.67 -1.64
CA VAL A 14 -2.78 10.98 -2.45
C VAL A 14 -3.77 10.27 -1.52
N ALA A 15 -5.04 10.67 -1.61
CA ALA A 15 -6.11 10.07 -0.81
C ALA A 15 -6.58 8.74 -1.41
N ARG A 16 -6.77 7.74 -0.58
CA ARG A 16 -7.50 6.50 -0.93
C ARG A 16 -9.01 6.73 -0.83
N TRP A 17 -9.79 5.84 -1.42
CA TRP A 17 -11.27 5.90 -1.37
C TRP A 17 -11.83 7.21 -1.94
N ASN A 18 -11.14 7.84 -2.89
CA ASN A 18 -11.48 9.17 -3.42
C ASN A 18 -11.67 10.24 -2.32
N GLY A 19 -10.95 10.12 -1.21
CA GLY A 19 -11.09 11.01 -0.07
C GLY A 19 -12.36 10.82 0.77
N GLN A 20 -13.19 9.82 0.45
CA GLN A 20 -14.46 9.54 1.13
C GLN A 20 -14.22 8.69 2.40
N THR A 21 -13.44 9.22 3.32
CA THR A 21 -13.10 8.56 4.59
C THR A 21 -13.40 9.47 5.77
N ARG A 22 -13.55 8.87 6.95
CA ARG A 22 -13.79 9.59 8.21
C ARG A 22 -12.49 10.20 8.73
N GLY A 23 -12.62 11.26 9.54
CA GLY A 23 -11.51 11.95 10.18
C GLY A 23 -11.19 13.28 9.52
N ASP A 24 -10.26 14.02 10.12
CA ASP A 24 -9.89 15.38 9.70
C ASP A 24 -8.85 15.37 8.57
N PHE A 25 -8.19 14.23 8.34
CA PHE A 25 -7.20 14.04 7.30
C PHE A 25 -7.62 12.94 6.32
N PRO A 26 -7.25 13.06 5.04
CA PRO A 26 -7.44 11.95 4.11
C PRO A 26 -6.62 10.74 4.55
N TYR A 27 -7.15 9.53 4.36
CA TYR A 27 -6.34 8.32 4.49
C TYR A 27 -5.48 8.15 3.24
N SER A 28 -4.16 8.30 3.42
CA SER A 28 -3.25 8.36 2.29
C SER A 28 -2.79 6.98 1.79
N VAL A 29 -2.32 6.93 0.55
CA VAL A 29 -1.64 5.75 0.00
C VAL A 29 -0.39 5.40 0.81
N ALA A 30 0.31 6.40 1.36
CA ALA A 30 1.46 6.17 2.24
C ALA A 30 1.07 5.43 3.53
N GLU A 31 -0.02 5.83 4.19
CA GLU A 31 -0.53 5.12 5.38
C GLU A 31 -0.94 3.68 5.06
N HIS A 32 -1.67 3.51 3.96
CA HIS A 32 -2.02 2.19 3.46
C HIS A 32 -0.79 1.32 3.21
N SER A 33 0.22 1.85 2.55
CA SER A 33 1.45 1.12 2.21
C SER A 33 2.25 0.70 3.45
N ILE A 34 2.30 1.55 4.47
CA ILE A 34 2.90 1.21 5.77
C ILE A 34 2.13 0.05 6.43
N LEU A 35 0.80 0.12 6.46
CA LEU A 35 -0.03 -0.94 7.02
C LEU A 35 0.10 -2.25 6.24
N VAL A 36 0.16 -2.19 4.92
CA VAL A 36 0.36 -3.39 4.07
C VAL A 36 1.71 -4.05 4.36
N GLU A 37 2.77 -3.27 4.53
CA GLU A 37 4.09 -3.81 4.89
C GLU A 37 4.06 -4.47 6.28
N GLU A 38 3.42 -3.85 7.27
CA GLU A 38 3.26 -4.43 8.61
C GLU A 38 2.48 -5.74 8.59
N LEU A 39 1.36 -5.79 7.89
CA LEU A 39 0.55 -7.00 7.71
C LEU A 39 1.32 -8.09 6.97
N PHE A 40 2.02 -7.72 5.88
CA PHE A 40 2.88 -8.65 5.14
C PHE A 40 3.94 -9.28 6.05
N SER A 41 4.62 -8.48 6.86
CA SER A 41 5.67 -8.94 7.78
C SER A 41 5.11 -9.86 8.86
N ARG A 42 3.93 -9.56 9.40
CA ARG A 42 3.24 -10.43 10.37
C ARG A 42 2.79 -11.76 9.76
N MET A 43 2.29 -11.72 8.52
CA MET A 43 1.83 -12.92 7.81
C MET A 43 3.01 -13.78 7.30
N ASN A 44 4.18 -13.17 7.12
CA ASN A 44 5.37 -13.80 6.55
C ASN A 44 6.62 -13.49 7.41
N PRO A 45 6.68 -13.95 8.68
CA PRO A 45 7.71 -13.52 9.62
C PRO A 45 9.14 -13.96 9.26
N LYS A 46 9.29 -14.87 8.31
CA LYS A 46 10.59 -15.33 7.79
C LYS A 46 10.97 -14.67 6.46
N ALA A 47 10.15 -13.76 5.94
CA ALA A 47 10.43 -13.10 4.68
C ALA A 47 11.66 -12.19 4.81
N PRO A 48 12.61 -12.25 3.86
CA PRO A 48 13.74 -11.33 3.81
C PRO A 48 13.29 -9.87 3.70
N ALA A 49 14.10 -8.93 4.21
CA ALA A 49 13.83 -7.50 4.20
C ALA A 49 13.50 -6.94 2.81
N LYS A 50 14.11 -7.48 1.75
CA LYS A 50 13.81 -7.08 0.37
C LYS A 50 12.32 -7.25 -0.01
N TRP A 51 11.65 -8.27 0.54
CA TRP A 51 10.22 -8.48 0.25
C TRP A 51 9.32 -7.64 1.13
N GLN A 52 9.78 -7.29 2.34
CA GLN A 52 9.12 -6.27 3.17
C GLN A 52 9.21 -4.89 2.49
N LEU A 53 10.38 -4.56 1.91
CA LEU A 53 10.55 -3.35 1.11
C LEU A 53 9.66 -3.36 -0.14
N ALA A 54 9.54 -4.49 -0.83
CA ALA A 54 8.62 -4.62 -1.97
C ALA A 54 7.15 -4.43 -1.54
N ALA A 55 6.76 -4.89 -0.35
CA ALA A 55 5.43 -4.66 0.19
C ALA A 55 5.18 -3.18 0.51
N LEU A 56 6.15 -2.48 1.10
CA LEU A 56 6.07 -1.04 1.35
C LEU A 56 5.91 -0.25 0.04
N LEU A 57 6.58 -0.67 -1.02
CA LEU A 57 6.59 0.02 -2.32
C LEU A 57 5.52 -0.48 -3.30
N HIS A 58 4.58 -1.35 -2.86
CA HIS A 58 3.66 -2.03 -3.78
C HIS A 58 2.74 -1.08 -4.59
N ASP A 59 2.44 0.09 -4.06
CA ASP A 59 1.67 1.15 -4.71
C ASP A 59 2.53 2.38 -5.04
N ALA A 60 3.85 2.28 -4.99
CA ALA A 60 4.75 3.41 -5.22
C ALA A 60 4.52 4.16 -6.53
N PRO A 61 4.17 3.52 -7.67
CA PRO A 61 3.84 4.24 -8.90
C PRO A 61 2.76 5.31 -8.75
N GLU A 62 1.88 5.19 -7.76
CA GLU A 62 0.80 6.13 -7.53
C GLU A 62 1.26 7.54 -7.14
N TYR A 63 2.54 7.72 -6.75
CA TYR A 63 3.08 9.07 -6.53
C TYR A 63 3.11 9.90 -7.82
N VAL A 64 3.12 9.24 -8.99
CA VAL A 64 3.06 9.88 -10.31
C VAL A 64 1.65 9.88 -10.88
N ILE A 65 0.98 8.72 -10.85
CA ILE A 65 -0.28 8.50 -11.57
C ILE A 65 -1.53 8.67 -10.68
N GLY A 66 -1.36 8.83 -9.38
CA GLY A 66 -2.46 8.92 -8.42
C GLY A 66 -3.11 7.58 -8.11
N ASP A 67 -3.97 7.56 -7.09
CA ASP A 67 -4.81 6.41 -6.78
C ASP A 67 -6.05 6.40 -7.70
N MET A 68 -6.31 5.24 -8.28
CA MET A 68 -7.48 5.02 -9.13
C MET A 68 -8.26 3.82 -8.61
N ILE A 69 -9.52 4.02 -8.23
CA ILE A 69 -10.37 2.93 -7.74
C ILE A 69 -10.60 1.87 -8.81
N SER A 70 -10.75 0.62 -8.37
CA SER A 70 -10.83 -0.55 -9.26
C SER A 70 -11.86 -0.44 -10.39
N PRO A 71 -13.07 0.10 -10.18
CA PRO A 71 -14.02 0.26 -11.30
C PRO A 71 -13.52 1.20 -12.39
N VAL A 72 -12.78 2.25 -12.01
CA VAL A 72 -12.22 3.22 -12.97
C VAL A 72 -11.02 2.60 -13.70
N LYS A 73 -10.14 1.86 -13.00
CA LYS A 73 -9.06 1.09 -13.64
C LYS A 73 -9.59 0.17 -14.74
N ALA A 74 -10.67 -0.54 -14.45
CA ALA A 74 -11.31 -1.44 -15.42
C ALA A 74 -11.85 -0.68 -16.65
N ALA A 75 -12.38 0.51 -16.46
CA ALA A 75 -12.92 1.33 -17.54
C ALA A 75 -11.84 1.99 -18.41
N VAL A 76 -10.69 2.35 -17.82
CA VAL A 76 -9.55 2.96 -18.55
C VAL A 76 -8.86 1.95 -19.46
N GLY A 77 -8.84 0.68 -19.09
CA GLY A 77 -8.27 -0.40 -19.91
C GLY A 77 -6.77 -0.64 -19.67
N PRO A 78 -6.09 -1.39 -20.57
CA PRO A 78 -4.76 -1.96 -20.33
C PRO A 78 -3.62 -0.92 -20.27
N GLY A 79 -3.77 0.25 -20.87
CA GLY A 79 -2.72 1.27 -20.89
C GLY A 79 -2.30 1.77 -19.51
N TYR A 80 -3.24 1.80 -18.55
CA TYR A 80 -2.94 2.13 -17.17
C TYR A 80 -2.00 1.08 -16.52
N GLY A 81 -2.32 -0.20 -16.68
CA GLY A 81 -1.52 -1.30 -16.15
C GLY A 81 -0.10 -1.36 -16.72
N GLU A 82 0.04 -1.07 -18.02
CA GLU A 82 1.36 -1.02 -18.65
C GLU A 82 2.23 0.11 -18.12
N LEU A 83 1.65 1.28 -17.89
CA LEU A 83 2.36 2.42 -17.29
C LEU A 83 2.75 2.10 -15.83
N ASP A 84 1.84 1.57 -15.06
CA ASP A 84 2.06 1.14 -13.67
C ASP A 84 3.21 0.14 -13.58
N ASP A 85 3.19 -0.91 -14.40
CA ASP A 85 4.25 -1.93 -14.45
C ASP A 85 5.62 -1.35 -14.82
N ARG A 86 5.68 -0.39 -15.74
CA ARG A 86 6.93 0.27 -16.14
C ARG A 86 7.49 1.15 -15.02
N LEU A 87 6.64 1.91 -14.35
CA LEU A 87 7.03 2.73 -13.21
C LEU A 87 7.50 1.85 -12.04
N MET A 88 6.77 0.79 -11.75
CA MET A 88 7.14 -0.17 -10.71
C MET A 88 8.50 -0.79 -10.98
N ALA A 89 8.77 -1.23 -12.23
CA ALA A 89 10.07 -1.78 -12.61
C ALA A 89 11.20 -0.78 -12.38
N ALA A 90 11.00 0.49 -12.74
CA ALA A 90 12.00 1.53 -12.55
C ALA A 90 12.26 1.81 -11.05
N ILE A 91 11.21 1.87 -10.24
CA ILE A 91 11.31 2.06 -8.78
C ILE A 91 12.04 0.88 -8.14
N HIS A 92 11.67 -0.34 -8.50
CA HIS A 92 12.33 -1.55 -7.97
C HIS A 92 13.82 -1.54 -8.28
N LEU A 93 14.21 -1.28 -9.51
CA LEU A 93 15.62 -1.22 -9.91
C LEU A 93 16.38 -0.12 -9.16
N ARG A 94 15.76 1.03 -8.95
CA ARG A 94 16.37 2.14 -8.18
C ARG A 94 16.75 1.73 -6.76
N PHE A 95 15.94 0.87 -6.12
CA PHE A 95 16.14 0.44 -4.73
C PHE A 95 16.69 -0.98 -4.58
N GLY A 96 17.27 -1.55 -5.65
CA GLY A 96 17.94 -2.84 -5.58
C GLY A 96 17.00 -4.05 -5.55
N LEU A 97 15.73 -3.86 -5.92
CA LEU A 97 14.76 -4.94 -6.06
C LEU A 97 14.75 -5.46 -7.52
N PRO A 98 14.35 -6.72 -7.75
CA PRO A 98 14.14 -7.22 -9.11
C PRO A 98 12.99 -6.43 -9.76
N HIS A 99 13.11 -6.16 -11.07
CA HIS A 99 12.08 -5.45 -11.83
C HIS A 99 10.68 -6.09 -11.73
N LYS A 100 10.64 -7.40 -11.51
CA LYS A 100 9.42 -8.14 -11.17
C LYS A 100 9.67 -8.99 -9.93
N VAL A 101 8.77 -8.88 -8.96
CA VAL A 101 8.79 -9.78 -7.80
C VAL A 101 8.31 -11.18 -8.20
N PRO A 102 8.81 -12.26 -7.56
CA PRO A 102 8.29 -13.59 -7.76
C PRO A 102 6.78 -13.68 -7.53
N ALA A 103 6.10 -14.55 -8.27
CA ALA A 103 4.64 -14.68 -8.22
C ALA A 103 4.11 -15.01 -6.82
N ASN A 104 4.81 -15.81 -6.04
CA ASN A 104 4.45 -16.14 -4.66
C ASN A 104 4.54 -14.91 -3.74
N ILE A 105 5.53 -14.05 -3.94
CA ILE A 105 5.67 -12.80 -3.18
C ILE A 105 4.59 -11.80 -3.57
N LYS A 106 4.34 -11.63 -4.87
CA LYS A 106 3.24 -10.79 -5.36
C LYS A 106 1.89 -11.21 -4.76
N LYS A 107 1.63 -12.52 -4.70
CA LYS A 107 0.43 -13.08 -4.08
C LYS A 107 0.35 -12.81 -2.57
N ALA A 108 1.48 -12.92 -1.86
CA ALA A 108 1.54 -12.64 -0.42
C ALA A 108 1.31 -11.16 -0.12
N ILE A 109 1.89 -10.24 -0.90
CA ILE A 109 1.64 -8.80 -0.81
C ILE A 109 0.15 -8.51 -1.08
N LYS A 110 -0.45 -9.12 -2.10
CA LYS A 110 -1.87 -8.94 -2.42
C LYS A 110 -2.81 -9.42 -1.31
N LYS A 111 -2.44 -10.46 -0.57
CA LYS A 111 -3.20 -10.88 0.61
C LYS A 111 -3.16 -9.82 1.71
N ALA A 112 -1.99 -9.25 2.00
CA ALA A 112 -1.84 -8.18 2.97
C ALA A 112 -2.61 -6.91 2.55
N ASP A 113 -2.55 -6.54 1.28
CA ASP A 113 -3.32 -5.44 0.69
C ASP A 113 -4.84 -5.63 0.90
N LYS A 114 -5.37 -6.82 0.68
CA LYS A 114 -6.79 -7.13 0.93
C LYS A 114 -7.18 -7.02 2.40
N VAL A 115 -6.33 -7.47 3.32
CA VAL A 115 -6.57 -7.29 4.76
C VAL A 115 -6.61 -5.82 5.13
N SER A 116 -5.65 -5.02 4.62
CA SER A 116 -5.65 -3.58 4.80
C SER A 116 -6.93 -2.93 4.26
N ALA A 117 -7.33 -3.27 3.04
CA ALA A 117 -8.55 -2.75 2.42
C ALA A 117 -9.81 -3.11 3.23
N TRP A 118 -9.88 -4.29 3.81
CA TRP A 118 -10.97 -4.70 4.70
C TRP A 118 -11.04 -3.83 5.96
N LEU A 119 -9.88 -3.59 6.60
CA LEU A 119 -9.77 -2.72 7.78
C LEU A 119 -10.16 -1.27 7.44
N GLU A 120 -9.67 -0.74 6.34
CA GLU A 120 -10.01 0.60 5.86
C GLU A 120 -11.51 0.72 5.58
N ALA A 121 -12.07 -0.25 4.85
CA ALA A 121 -13.49 -0.26 4.47
C ALA A 121 -14.40 -0.23 5.71
N THR A 122 -14.12 -1.08 6.69
CA THR A 122 -14.96 -1.22 7.89
C THR A 122 -14.76 -0.10 8.90
N GLN A 123 -13.55 0.45 9.01
CA GLN A 123 -13.24 1.43 10.05
C GLN A 123 -13.43 2.88 9.59
N ILE A 124 -13.12 3.21 8.34
CA ILE A 124 -13.09 4.60 7.88
C ILE A 124 -13.87 4.89 6.59
N ALA A 125 -14.15 3.89 5.75
CA ALA A 125 -14.84 4.12 4.47
C ALA A 125 -16.35 3.83 4.49
N GLY A 126 -16.91 3.47 5.65
CA GLY A 126 -18.36 3.33 5.84
C GLY A 126 -18.97 2.02 5.35
N PHE A 127 -18.17 1.01 5.05
CA PHE A 127 -18.67 -0.32 4.67
C PHE A 127 -19.15 -1.07 5.92
N SER A 128 -20.22 -1.83 5.77
CA SER A 128 -20.57 -2.86 6.75
C SER A 128 -19.55 -4.00 6.69
N MET A 129 -19.47 -4.80 7.76
CA MET A 129 -18.62 -5.98 7.78
C MET A 129 -18.98 -6.96 6.65
N ALA A 130 -20.27 -7.17 6.40
CA ALA A 130 -20.75 -8.05 5.33
C ALA A 130 -20.35 -7.55 3.93
N GLU A 131 -20.39 -6.25 3.70
CA GLU A 131 -19.91 -5.67 2.44
C GLU A 131 -18.40 -5.83 2.27
N ALA A 132 -17.63 -5.55 3.32
CA ALA A 132 -16.18 -5.71 3.30
C ALA A 132 -15.77 -7.18 3.07
N ASP A 133 -16.43 -8.13 3.73
CA ASP A 133 -16.24 -9.57 3.54
C ASP A 133 -16.49 -9.99 2.09
N ARG A 134 -17.52 -9.44 1.49
CA ARG A 134 -17.87 -9.73 0.09
C ARG A 134 -16.82 -9.24 -0.91
N PHE A 135 -16.26 -8.05 -0.69
CA PHE A 135 -15.31 -7.43 -1.64
C PHE A 135 -13.87 -7.86 -1.40
N PHE A 136 -13.46 -8.05 -0.14
CA PHE A 136 -12.05 -8.26 0.23
C PHE A 136 -11.80 -9.63 0.89
N GLY A 137 -12.85 -10.36 1.26
CA GLY A 137 -12.75 -11.56 2.06
C GLY A 137 -12.60 -11.23 3.56
N HIS A 138 -13.09 -12.11 4.44
CA HIS A 138 -12.94 -11.93 5.89
C HIS A 138 -11.51 -12.30 6.32
N PRO A 139 -10.76 -11.37 6.94
CA PRO A 139 -9.39 -11.66 7.39
C PRO A 139 -9.36 -12.58 8.60
N ASP A 140 -8.20 -13.21 8.85
CA ASP A 140 -7.97 -13.94 10.10
C ASP A 140 -8.06 -12.96 11.28
N GLU A 141 -8.81 -13.34 12.34
CA GLU A 141 -9.03 -12.51 13.52
C GLU A 141 -7.72 -12.02 14.16
N GLY A 142 -6.69 -12.86 14.22
CA GLY A 142 -5.38 -12.50 14.76
C GLY A 142 -4.65 -11.40 13.99
N LEU A 143 -5.03 -11.11 12.75
CA LEU A 143 -4.46 -10.01 11.96
C LEU A 143 -5.16 -8.68 12.19
N ILE A 144 -6.45 -8.71 12.52
CA ILE A 144 -7.29 -7.52 12.65
C ILE A 144 -7.49 -7.08 14.10
N GLU A 145 -7.32 -7.98 15.05
CA GLU A 145 -7.46 -7.68 16.48
C GLU A 145 -6.47 -6.58 16.91
N GLY A 146 -6.98 -5.54 17.55
CA GLY A 146 -6.20 -4.41 18.02
C GLY A 146 -5.72 -3.44 16.94
N GLN A 147 -6.05 -3.68 15.67
CA GLN A 147 -5.75 -2.75 14.58
C GLN A 147 -6.77 -1.61 14.55
N THR A 148 -6.29 -0.39 14.73
CA THR A 148 -7.10 0.82 14.65
C THR A 148 -6.52 1.76 13.61
N ILE A 149 -7.35 2.17 12.64
CA ILE A 149 -6.99 3.13 11.61
C ILE A 149 -7.48 4.51 12.02
N ALA A 150 -6.53 5.44 12.18
CA ALA A 150 -6.81 6.85 12.41
C ALA A 150 -5.97 7.67 11.42
N PRO A 151 -6.59 8.27 10.38
CA PRO A 151 -5.86 9.08 9.41
C PRO A 151 -5.06 10.19 10.09
N ARG A 152 -3.79 10.31 9.73
CA ARG A 152 -2.83 11.24 10.34
C ARG A 152 -2.46 12.37 9.38
N PRO A 153 -1.88 13.48 9.89
CA PRO A 153 -1.37 14.54 9.03
C PRO A 153 -0.38 14.00 7.98
N PRO A 154 -0.53 14.37 6.70
CA PRO A 154 0.33 13.86 5.63
C PRO A 154 1.82 14.04 5.87
N VAL A 155 2.23 15.14 6.51
CA VAL A 155 3.66 15.40 6.83
C VAL A 155 4.22 14.33 7.76
N ASP A 156 3.47 13.90 8.77
CA ASP A 156 3.90 12.88 9.72
C ASP A 156 4.01 11.51 9.04
N VAL A 157 3.04 11.18 8.21
CA VAL A 157 3.04 9.92 7.44
C VAL A 157 4.21 9.88 6.46
N ARG A 158 4.51 10.99 5.79
CA ARG A 158 5.68 11.11 4.90
C ARG A 158 6.98 10.78 5.63
N HIS A 159 7.19 11.35 6.81
CA HIS A 159 8.37 11.07 7.63
C HIS A 159 8.48 9.61 8.01
N ASP A 160 7.37 9.00 8.44
CA ASP A 160 7.35 7.58 8.82
C ASP A 160 7.63 6.67 7.62
N PHE A 161 7.09 7.00 6.45
CA PHE A 161 7.32 6.24 5.23
C PHE A 161 8.82 6.24 4.84
N VAL A 162 9.44 7.42 4.83
CA VAL A 162 10.89 7.54 4.53
C VAL A 162 11.74 6.79 5.56
N ALA A 163 11.42 6.94 6.85
CA ALA A 163 12.16 6.26 7.92
C ALA A 163 12.06 4.73 7.78
N ARG A 164 10.87 4.20 7.51
CA ARG A 164 10.65 2.77 7.30
C ARG A 164 11.35 2.26 6.05
N HIS A 165 11.24 2.97 4.95
CA HIS A 165 11.97 2.64 3.72
C HIS A 165 13.48 2.54 3.96
N ASN A 166 14.07 3.54 4.59
CA ASN A 166 15.51 3.58 4.83
C ASN A 166 15.97 2.45 5.77
N ALA A 167 15.16 2.13 6.80
CA ALA A 167 15.44 1.02 7.70
C ALA A 167 15.42 -0.34 6.97
N LEU A 168 14.46 -0.57 6.08
CA LEU A 168 14.37 -1.79 5.28
C LEU A 168 15.48 -1.86 4.23
N LEU A 169 15.75 -0.75 3.54
CA LEU A 169 16.80 -0.68 2.51
C LEU A 169 18.18 -0.99 3.08
N ALA A 170 18.46 -0.59 4.30
CA ALA A 170 19.72 -0.88 4.99
C ALA A 170 19.95 -2.38 5.24
N LEU A 171 18.89 -3.20 5.14
CA LEU A 171 18.94 -4.66 5.35
C LEU A 171 18.91 -5.45 4.03
N VAL A 172 18.81 -4.77 2.91
CA VAL A 172 18.73 -5.39 1.56
C VAL A 172 20.10 -5.72 0.97
#